data_730b590a2cfccc5ea0a6da05baec5d8e
#
_entry.id   730b590a2cfccc5ea0a6da05baec5d8e
#
_cell.length_a   1.000
_cell.length_b   1.000
_cell.length_c   1.000
_cell.angle_alpha   90.00
_cell.angle_beta   90.00
_cell.angle_gamma   90.00
#
_symmetry.space_group_name_H-M   'P 1'
#
loop_
_entity.id
_entity.type
_entity.pdbx_description
1 polymer ?
#
loop_
_entity_poly.entity_id
_entity_poly.type
_entity_poly.pdbx_seq_one_letter_code
_entity_poly.pdbx_strand_id
1 'polypeptide(L)'
;SYACWGLPSRSLTFATTFLAGAFILRSLQSRPWPNLALAGICVGLGLMEGYDIGALFSLYIAAFVMFGFVMKPLETGEQTALGQALGRGATGVAVVAIVAGLAASQTMSTLVGTQLQGSTSGQGDNSAAAKEQQWNFLTQWSLPKMEALRIIVPGFYGYRLDTPRPY
;
A
#
# COMPACT_ATOMS: atom_id res chain seq x y z
N SER A 1 -16.61 -5.40 -14.96
CA SER A 1 -16.16 -5.65 -13.58
C SER A 1 -14.65 -5.81 -13.55
N TYR A 2 -13.96 -5.37 -12.51
CA TYR A 2 -12.51 -5.46 -12.36
C TYR A 2 -11.97 -6.90 -12.48
N ALA A 3 -12.75 -7.90 -12.11
CA ALA A 3 -12.40 -9.30 -12.26
C ALA A 3 -12.24 -9.74 -13.73
N CYS A 4 -12.94 -9.08 -14.66
CA CYS A 4 -12.86 -9.39 -16.09
C CYS A 4 -11.60 -8.84 -16.76
N TRP A 5 -10.88 -7.93 -16.10
CA TRP A 5 -9.67 -7.30 -16.63
C TRP A 5 -8.37 -8.00 -16.19
N GLY A 6 -8.49 -9.19 -15.60
CA GLY A 6 -7.32 -9.98 -15.18
C GLY A 6 -6.53 -9.42 -13.98
N LEU A 7 -7.16 -8.56 -13.16
CA LEU A 7 -6.55 -7.96 -11.98
C LEU A 7 -7.29 -8.38 -10.68
N PRO A 8 -7.42 -9.69 -10.38
CA PRO A 8 -8.06 -10.14 -9.15
C PRO A 8 -7.28 -9.72 -7.88
N SER A 9 -5.97 -9.52 -8.00
CA SER A 9 -5.06 -9.13 -6.92
C SER A 9 -5.50 -7.83 -6.23
N ARG A 10 -5.98 -6.83 -6.97
CA ARG A 10 -6.45 -5.57 -6.38
C ARG A 10 -7.64 -5.77 -5.45
N SER A 11 -8.58 -6.64 -5.83
CA SER A 11 -9.74 -6.95 -4.98
C SER A 11 -9.31 -7.64 -3.68
N LEU A 12 -8.31 -8.51 -3.74
CA LEU A 12 -7.77 -9.20 -2.56
C LEU A 12 -7.02 -8.22 -1.65
N THR A 13 -6.24 -7.29 -2.21
CA THR A 13 -5.56 -6.24 -1.42
C THR A 13 -6.56 -5.37 -0.65
N PHE A 14 -7.68 -4.98 -1.26
CA PHE A 14 -8.74 -4.26 -0.55
C PHE A 14 -9.35 -5.11 0.56
N ALA A 15 -9.70 -6.37 0.27
CA ALA A 15 -10.30 -7.26 1.26
C ALA A 15 -9.38 -7.47 2.48
N THR A 16 -8.09 -7.70 2.26
CA THR A 16 -7.11 -7.86 3.34
C THR A 16 -6.91 -6.58 4.14
N THR A 17 -6.99 -5.41 3.50
CA THR A 17 -6.92 -4.10 4.17
C THR A 17 -8.11 -3.89 5.11
N PHE A 18 -9.33 -4.16 4.65
CA PHE A 18 -10.51 -4.05 5.51
C PHE A 18 -10.49 -5.07 6.66
N LEU A 19 -10.01 -6.28 6.38
CA LEU A 19 -9.85 -7.31 7.42
C LEU A 19 -8.81 -6.89 8.46
N ALA A 20 -7.69 -6.30 8.04
CA ALA A 20 -6.70 -5.73 8.95
C ALA A 20 -7.33 -4.64 9.84
N GLY A 21 -8.12 -3.74 9.25
CA GLY A 21 -8.87 -2.72 10.01
C GLY A 21 -9.81 -3.32 11.05
N ALA A 22 -10.53 -4.39 10.70
CA ALA A 22 -11.41 -5.09 11.64
C ALA A 22 -10.63 -5.71 12.81
N PHE A 23 -9.48 -6.33 12.57
CA PHE A 23 -8.62 -6.86 13.63
C PHE A 23 -8.05 -5.74 14.51
N ILE A 24 -7.71 -4.58 13.96
CA ILE A 24 -7.27 -3.43 14.74
C ILE A 24 -8.39 -2.95 15.67
N LEU A 25 -9.60 -2.76 15.17
CA LEU A 25 -10.74 -2.39 16.00
C LEU A 25 -10.97 -3.42 17.14
N ARG A 26 -10.85 -4.70 16.82
CA ARG A 26 -10.96 -5.77 17.82
C ARG A 26 -9.81 -5.73 18.83
N SER A 27 -8.61 -5.34 18.42
CA SER A 27 -7.45 -5.20 19.31
C SER A 27 -7.64 -4.10 20.35
N LEU A 28 -8.39 -3.06 20.01
CA LEU A 28 -8.73 -1.98 20.93
C LEU A 28 -9.73 -2.43 22.00
N GLN A 29 -10.54 -3.44 21.72
CA GLN A 29 -11.57 -3.94 22.64
C GLN A 29 -11.06 -5.11 23.51
N SER A 30 -10.36 -6.06 22.89
CA SER A 30 -9.92 -7.29 23.58
C SER A 30 -8.68 -7.88 22.92
N ARG A 31 -7.81 -8.48 23.75
CA ARG A 31 -6.61 -9.23 23.31
C ARG A 31 -5.79 -8.47 22.25
N PRO A 32 -5.11 -7.38 22.62
CA PRO A 32 -4.45 -6.51 21.63
C PRO A 32 -3.40 -7.24 20.78
N TRP A 33 -2.53 -8.03 21.39
CA TRP A 33 -1.39 -8.66 20.71
C TRP A 33 -1.76 -9.63 19.60
N PRO A 34 -2.64 -10.65 19.82
CA PRO A 34 -2.98 -11.57 18.74
C PRO A 34 -3.76 -10.89 17.61
N ASN A 35 -4.61 -9.92 17.94
CA ASN A 35 -5.36 -9.21 16.92
C ASN A 35 -4.45 -8.29 16.08
N LEU A 36 -3.45 -7.64 16.68
CA LEU A 36 -2.43 -6.87 15.94
C LEU A 36 -1.56 -7.78 15.07
N ALA A 37 -1.22 -8.98 15.55
CA ALA A 37 -0.49 -9.95 14.74
C ALA A 37 -1.32 -10.40 13.52
N LEU A 38 -2.61 -10.69 13.70
CA LEU A 38 -3.52 -11.03 12.60
C LEU A 38 -3.67 -9.86 11.61
N ALA A 39 -3.75 -8.62 12.10
CA ALA A 39 -3.74 -7.43 11.25
C ALA A 39 -2.44 -7.35 10.44
N GLY A 40 -1.29 -7.64 11.05
CA GLY A 40 0.01 -7.70 10.38
C GLY A 40 0.06 -8.74 9.27
N ILE A 41 -0.49 -9.95 9.51
CA ILE A 41 -0.59 -10.99 8.47
C ILE A 41 -1.44 -10.48 7.30
N CYS A 42 -2.58 -9.85 7.57
CA CYS A 42 -3.44 -9.31 6.52
C CYS A 42 -2.74 -8.22 5.70
N VAL A 43 -1.99 -7.32 6.35
CA VAL A 43 -1.18 -6.30 5.66
C VAL A 43 -0.10 -6.98 4.81
N GLY A 44 0.59 -7.98 5.33
CA GLY A 44 1.60 -8.75 4.60
C GLY A 44 1.03 -9.42 3.35
N LEU A 45 -0.14 -10.04 3.45
CA LEU A 45 -0.85 -10.64 2.31
C LEU A 45 -1.20 -9.56 1.26
N GLY A 46 -1.66 -8.39 1.69
CA GLY A 46 -1.92 -7.26 0.78
C GLY A 46 -0.67 -6.78 0.04
N LEU A 47 0.48 -6.78 0.72
CA LEU A 47 1.78 -6.46 0.12
C LEU A 47 2.25 -7.52 -0.89
N MET A 48 1.95 -8.79 -0.64
CA MET A 48 2.31 -9.88 -1.55
C MET A 48 1.52 -9.82 -2.87
N GLU A 49 0.27 -9.40 -2.81
CA GLU A 49 -0.63 -9.35 -3.98
C GLU A 49 -0.42 -8.12 -4.85
N GLY A 50 -0.13 -6.97 -4.23
CA GLY A 50 0.07 -5.72 -4.95
C GLY A 50 0.89 -4.76 -4.10
N TYR A 51 2.21 -4.86 -4.20
CA TYR A 51 3.12 -4.17 -3.30
C TYR A 51 3.00 -2.64 -3.35
N ASP A 52 2.69 -2.04 -4.49
CA ASP A 52 2.47 -0.60 -4.68
C ASP A 52 1.23 -0.12 -3.91
N ILE A 53 0.09 -0.76 -4.16
CA ILE A 53 -1.19 -0.46 -3.49
C ILE A 53 -1.14 -0.94 -2.04
N GLY A 54 -0.59 -2.12 -1.77
CA GLY A 54 -0.41 -2.66 -0.43
C GLY A 54 0.48 -1.78 0.45
N ALA A 55 1.57 -1.22 -0.10
CA ALA A 55 2.43 -0.28 0.63
C ALA A 55 1.66 1.01 0.98
N LEU A 56 0.88 1.56 0.05
CA LEU A 56 0.05 2.72 0.32
C LEU A 56 -0.96 2.45 1.44
N PHE A 57 -1.69 1.33 1.36
CA PHE A 57 -2.66 0.96 2.39
C PHE A 57 -2.01 0.62 3.73
N SER A 58 -0.77 0.12 3.76
CA SER A 58 -0.05 -0.11 5.02
C SER A 58 0.19 1.18 5.81
N LEU A 59 0.39 2.31 5.13
CA LEU A 59 0.49 3.63 5.77
C LEU A 59 -0.86 4.05 6.39
N TYR A 60 -1.97 3.80 5.71
CA TYR A 60 -3.29 4.06 6.28
C TYR A 60 -3.56 3.16 7.49
N ILE A 61 -3.17 1.90 7.43
CA ILE A 61 -3.30 0.98 8.57
C ILE A 61 -2.44 1.45 9.75
N ALA A 62 -1.20 1.89 9.51
CA ALA A 62 -0.33 2.43 10.56
C ALA A 62 -0.95 3.68 11.22
N ALA A 63 -1.46 4.61 10.41
CA ALA A 63 -2.17 5.79 10.90
C ALA A 63 -3.42 5.41 11.70
N PHE A 64 -4.17 4.40 11.25
CA PHE A 64 -5.38 3.93 11.91
C PHE A 64 -5.07 3.27 13.27
N VAL A 65 -3.98 2.49 13.37
CA VAL A 65 -3.50 1.95 14.65
C VAL A 65 -3.16 3.09 15.61
N MET A 66 -2.35 4.06 15.17
CA MET A 66 -1.98 5.21 16.00
C MET A 66 -3.21 5.97 16.49
N PHE A 67 -4.11 6.29 15.57
CA PHE A 67 -5.36 7.00 15.89
C PHE A 67 -6.20 6.23 16.93
N GLY A 68 -6.39 4.93 16.74
CA GLY A 68 -7.19 4.10 17.65
C GLY A 68 -6.62 4.08 19.06
N PHE A 69 -5.30 3.93 19.22
CA PHE A 69 -4.66 3.91 20.54
C PHE A 69 -4.62 5.28 21.21
N VAL A 70 -4.64 6.37 20.45
CA VAL A 70 -4.71 7.73 20.98
C VAL A 70 -6.13 8.12 21.36
N MET A 71 -7.13 7.73 20.53
CA MET A 71 -8.53 8.11 20.76
C MET A 71 -9.21 7.29 21.87
N LYS A 72 -8.85 6.02 22.03
CA LYS A 72 -9.45 5.13 23.03
C LYS A 72 -9.40 5.69 24.46
N PRO A 73 -8.28 6.17 24.99
CA PRO A 73 -8.23 6.79 26.32
C PRO A 73 -9.12 8.02 26.45
N LEU A 74 -9.28 8.80 25.38
CA LEU A 74 -10.13 9.99 25.37
C LEU A 74 -11.62 9.62 25.46
N GLU A 75 -12.03 8.56 24.79
CA GLU A 75 -13.42 8.07 24.83
C GLU A 75 -13.77 7.44 26.17
N THR A 76 -12.83 6.74 26.82
CA THR A 76 -13.04 6.08 28.12
C THR A 76 -12.83 7.01 29.31
N GLY A 77 -12.42 8.26 29.09
CA GLY A 77 -12.14 9.21 30.16
C GLY A 77 -10.90 8.84 31.00
N GLU A 78 -10.08 7.93 30.50
CA GLU A 78 -8.85 7.51 31.15
C GLU A 78 -7.81 8.64 31.06
N GLN A 79 -7.32 9.14 32.18
CA GLN A 79 -6.26 10.15 32.21
C GLN A 79 -4.90 9.52 31.87
N THR A 80 -4.78 8.97 30.67
CA THR A 80 -3.51 8.45 30.20
C THR A 80 -2.71 9.60 29.60
N ALA A 81 -1.46 9.78 30.04
CA ALA A 81 -0.60 10.78 29.45
C ALA A 81 -0.48 10.53 27.92
N LEU A 82 -0.61 11.58 27.11
CA LEU A 82 -0.52 11.51 25.65
C LEU A 82 0.70 10.72 25.17
N GLY A 83 1.84 10.87 25.88
CA GLY A 83 3.06 10.12 25.59
C GLY A 83 2.92 8.60 25.76
N GLN A 84 2.12 8.13 26.73
CA GLN A 84 1.87 6.70 26.90
C GLN A 84 0.93 6.14 25.82
N ALA A 85 -0.08 6.91 25.42
CA ALA A 85 -0.97 6.56 24.32
C ALA A 85 -0.20 6.47 22.99
N LEU A 86 0.65 7.43 22.70
CA LEU A 86 1.54 7.40 21.54
C LEU A 86 2.52 6.21 21.60
N GLY A 87 3.11 5.93 22.76
CA GLY A 87 4.00 4.78 22.95
C GLY A 87 3.29 3.45 22.66
N ARG A 88 2.06 3.27 23.17
CA ARG A 88 1.23 2.08 22.90
C ARG A 88 0.88 1.98 21.41
N GLY A 89 0.51 3.09 20.78
CA GLY A 89 0.25 3.15 19.34
C GLY A 89 1.49 2.78 18.52
N ALA A 90 2.65 3.36 18.83
CA ALA A 90 3.91 3.05 18.16
C ALA A 90 4.30 1.56 18.30
N THR A 91 4.12 0.99 19.49
CA THR A 91 4.33 -0.45 19.72
C THR A 91 3.36 -1.29 18.88
N GLY A 92 2.09 -0.88 18.78
CA GLY A 92 1.09 -1.53 17.94
C GLY A 92 1.48 -1.51 16.46
N VAL A 93 1.92 -0.36 15.96
CA VAL A 93 2.43 -0.22 14.58
C VAL A 93 3.67 -1.10 14.36
N ALA A 94 4.60 -1.13 15.31
CA ALA A 94 5.79 -1.98 15.23
C ALA A 94 5.44 -3.46 15.12
N VAL A 95 4.48 -3.95 15.91
CA VAL A 95 4.02 -5.35 15.84
C VAL A 95 3.41 -5.65 14.48
N VAL A 96 2.52 -4.80 13.99
CA VAL A 96 1.91 -4.96 12.65
C VAL A 96 2.98 -4.95 11.56
N ALA A 97 3.94 -4.02 11.62
CA ALA A 97 5.01 -3.90 10.63
C ALA A 97 5.95 -5.11 10.63
N ILE A 98 6.35 -5.60 11.81
CA ILE A 98 7.22 -6.79 11.93
C ILE A 98 6.52 -8.02 11.37
N VAL A 99 5.27 -8.26 11.76
CA VAL A 99 4.52 -9.43 11.30
C VAL A 99 4.23 -9.33 9.79
N ALA A 100 3.88 -8.15 9.29
CA ALA A 100 3.68 -7.91 7.86
C ALA A 100 4.99 -8.12 7.07
N GLY A 101 6.11 -7.63 7.57
CA GLY A 101 7.42 -7.82 6.96
C GLY A 101 7.85 -9.29 6.93
N LEU A 102 7.59 -10.06 8.00
CA LEU A 102 7.84 -11.50 8.02
C LEU A 102 6.95 -12.24 7.02
N ALA A 103 5.65 -11.92 6.96
CA ALA A 103 4.72 -12.51 6.02
C ALA A 103 5.09 -12.19 4.56
N ALA A 104 5.49 -10.95 4.28
CA ALA A 104 5.88 -10.51 2.93
C ALA A 104 7.37 -10.74 2.60
N SER A 105 8.16 -11.34 3.48
CA SER A 105 9.62 -11.47 3.35
C SER A 105 10.06 -12.13 2.04
N GLN A 106 9.34 -13.16 1.59
CA GLN A 106 9.61 -13.84 0.33
C GLN A 106 9.40 -12.92 -0.87
N THR A 107 8.31 -12.20 -0.91
CA THR A 107 8.01 -11.23 -1.98
C THR A 107 9.02 -10.08 -1.98
N MET A 108 9.40 -9.59 -0.79
CA MET A 108 10.42 -8.55 -0.63
C MET A 108 11.79 -9.02 -1.14
N SER A 109 12.20 -10.23 -0.81
CA SER A 109 13.49 -10.79 -1.29
C SER A 109 13.49 -10.96 -2.80
N THR A 110 12.39 -11.40 -3.40
CA THR A 110 12.24 -11.52 -4.85
C THR A 110 12.25 -10.13 -5.51
N LEU A 111 11.58 -9.14 -4.93
CA LEU A 111 11.56 -7.77 -5.44
C LEU A 111 12.97 -7.17 -5.43
N VAL A 112 13.70 -7.29 -4.31
CA VAL A 112 15.09 -6.84 -4.19
C VAL A 112 15.97 -7.56 -5.22
N GLY A 113 15.84 -8.88 -5.35
CA GLY A 113 16.61 -9.67 -6.31
C GLY A 113 16.34 -9.29 -7.76
N THR A 114 15.07 -9.10 -8.14
CA THR A 114 14.70 -8.84 -9.54
C THR A 114 14.80 -7.37 -9.92
N GLN A 115 14.42 -6.45 -9.04
CA GLN A 115 14.38 -5.01 -9.35
C GLN A 115 15.75 -4.34 -9.12
N LEU A 116 16.43 -4.66 -8.04
CA LEU A 116 17.73 -4.05 -7.74
C LEU A 116 18.89 -4.77 -8.45
N GLN A 117 18.90 -6.10 -8.45
CA GLN A 117 19.94 -6.86 -9.17
C GLN A 117 19.65 -6.95 -10.65
N GLY A 118 18.37 -7.02 -11.08
CA GLY A 118 17.99 -6.98 -12.48
C GLY A 118 18.31 -5.66 -13.16
N SER A 119 18.21 -4.54 -12.46
CA SER A 119 18.64 -3.24 -13.01
C SER A 119 20.15 -3.06 -13.03
N THR A 120 20.90 -3.81 -12.19
CA THR A 120 22.39 -3.86 -12.22
C THR A 120 22.92 -4.94 -13.14
N SER A 121 22.19 -6.06 -13.34
CA SER A 121 22.57 -7.10 -14.30
C SER A 121 22.15 -6.81 -15.75
N GLY A 122 21.41 -5.75 -15.98
CA GLY A 122 21.24 -5.12 -17.32
C GLY A 122 22.52 -4.51 -17.88
N GLN A 123 23.67 -4.97 -17.40
CA GLN A 123 25.03 -4.61 -17.80
C GLN A 123 25.45 -5.36 -19.09
N GLY A 124 24.52 -5.49 -20.05
CA GLY A 124 24.85 -6.06 -21.35
C GLY A 124 24.85 -5.06 -22.48
N ASP A 125 23.99 -4.06 -22.45
CA ASP A 125 23.91 -3.07 -23.52
C ASP A 125 23.68 -1.66 -22.95
N ASN A 126 24.80 -0.98 -22.69
CA ASN A 126 24.81 0.48 -22.48
C ASN A 126 24.58 1.25 -23.81
N SER A 127 23.98 0.61 -24.80
CA SER A 127 23.62 1.28 -26.04
C SER A 127 22.55 2.34 -25.75
N ALA A 128 22.69 3.49 -26.39
CA ALA A 128 21.71 4.58 -26.29
C ALA A 128 20.30 4.07 -26.61
N ALA A 129 20.17 3.09 -27.52
CA ALA A 129 18.92 2.46 -27.89
C ALA A 129 18.26 1.67 -26.74
N ALA A 130 19.02 0.95 -25.90
CA ALA A 130 18.47 0.22 -24.77
C ALA A 130 17.96 1.17 -23.69
N LYS A 131 18.66 2.28 -23.44
CA LYS A 131 18.22 3.33 -22.51
C LYS A 131 16.96 4.04 -23.01
N GLU A 132 16.87 4.26 -24.30
CA GLU A 132 15.70 4.90 -24.92
C GLU A 132 14.47 3.98 -24.88
N GLN A 133 14.64 2.68 -25.13
CA GLN A 133 13.56 1.70 -24.97
C GLN A 133 13.08 1.60 -23.51
N GLN A 134 14.01 1.57 -22.56
CA GLN A 134 13.69 1.56 -21.14
C GLN A 134 12.97 2.84 -20.72
N TRP A 135 13.43 4.01 -21.20
CA TRP A 135 12.77 5.29 -20.96
C TRP A 135 11.36 5.31 -21.54
N ASN A 136 11.19 4.88 -22.78
CA ASN A 136 9.88 4.81 -23.43
C ASN A 136 8.93 3.87 -22.71
N PHE A 137 9.42 2.72 -22.23
CA PHE A 137 8.63 1.80 -21.41
C PHE A 137 8.21 2.42 -20.07
N LEU A 138 9.11 3.08 -19.36
CA LEU A 138 8.82 3.74 -18.08
C LEU A 138 7.88 4.93 -18.24
N THR A 139 7.97 5.65 -19.35
CA THR A 139 7.13 6.82 -19.61
C THR A 139 5.82 6.50 -20.32
N GLN A 140 5.66 5.29 -20.84
CA GLN A 140 4.45 4.84 -21.54
C GLN A 140 3.17 5.03 -20.72
N TRP A 141 3.27 4.87 -19.40
CA TRP A 141 2.17 5.02 -18.46
C TRP A 141 2.23 6.33 -17.67
N SER A 142 3.15 7.21 -18.00
CA SER A 142 3.23 8.52 -17.36
C SER A 142 2.06 9.41 -17.81
N LEU A 143 1.48 10.12 -16.83
CA LEU A 143 0.42 11.06 -17.11
C LEU A 143 0.98 12.23 -17.94
N PRO A 144 0.49 12.51 -19.15
CA PRO A 144 0.90 13.70 -19.90
C PRO A 144 0.73 14.95 -19.04
N LYS A 145 1.69 15.89 -19.12
CA LYS A 145 1.68 17.12 -18.30
C LYS A 145 0.35 17.88 -18.37
N MET A 146 -0.29 17.87 -19.54
CA MET A 146 -1.61 18.48 -19.74
C MET A 146 -2.73 17.72 -19.04
N GLU A 147 -2.62 16.40 -18.89
CA GLU A 147 -3.62 15.60 -18.17
C GLU A 147 -3.51 15.77 -16.66
N ALA A 148 -2.40 16.28 -16.12
CA ALA A 148 -2.28 16.63 -14.71
C ALA A 148 -3.32 17.69 -14.29
N LEU A 149 -3.79 18.51 -15.22
CA LEU A 149 -4.90 19.45 -14.98
C LEU A 149 -6.22 18.76 -14.63
N ARG A 150 -6.41 17.49 -15.00
CA ARG A 150 -7.58 16.70 -14.58
C ARG A 150 -7.69 16.50 -13.07
N ILE A 151 -6.57 16.56 -12.36
CA ILE A 151 -6.55 16.44 -10.90
C ILE A 151 -7.22 17.65 -10.27
N ILE A 152 -7.04 18.84 -10.90
CA ILE A 152 -7.57 20.10 -10.39
C ILE A 152 -8.98 20.35 -10.92
N VAL A 153 -9.23 20.05 -12.21
CA VAL A 153 -10.53 20.24 -12.86
C VAL A 153 -10.99 18.90 -13.44
N PRO A 154 -11.79 18.13 -12.67
CA PRO A 154 -12.35 16.88 -13.16
C PRO A 154 -13.19 17.12 -14.41
N GLY A 155 -12.94 16.33 -15.47
CA GLY A 155 -13.69 16.45 -16.71
C GLY A 155 -13.18 17.47 -17.73
N PHE A 156 -12.03 18.13 -17.49
CA PHE A 156 -11.46 19.12 -18.41
C PHE A 156 -11.29 18.61 -19.85
N TYR A 157 -11.04 17.31 -20.03
CA TYR A 157 -10.96 16.65 -21.33
C TYR A 157 -12.18 15.75 -21.64
N GLY A 158 -13.28 15.88 -20.89
CA GLY A 158 -14.48 15.07 -21.03
C GLY A 158 -14.41 13.74 -20.28
N TYR A 159 -15.58 13.16 -20.06
CA TYR A 159 -15.77 11.88 -19.34
C TYR A 159 -15.87 10.66 -20.26
N ARG A 160 -15.84 10.84 -21.60
CA ARG A 160 -15.98 9.72 -22.55
C ARG A 160 -14.65 9.02 -22.75
N LEU A 161 -14.57 7.80 -22.25
CA LEU A 161 -13.44 6.88 -22.45
C LEU A 161 -13.60 6.00 -23.70
N ASP A 162 -14.76 6.09 -24.37
CA ASP A 162 -15.22 5.18 -25.43
C ASP A 162 -15.19 5.79 -26.84
N THR A 163 -14.79 7.03 -26.99
CA THR A 163 -14.60 7.63 -28.32
C THR A 163 -13.17 7.40 -28.81
N PRO A 164 -12.97 6.60 -29.87
CA PRO A 164 -11.69 6.53 -30.54
C PRO A 164 -11.35 7.94 -31.05
N ARG A 165 -10.26 8.52 -30.59
CA ARG A 165 -9.75 9.78 -31.17
C ARG A 165 -9.10 9.44 -32.51
N PRO A 166 -9.50 10.09 -33.62
CA PRO A 166 -8.63 10.15 -34.76
C PRO A 166 -7.43 11.01 -34.38
N TYR A 167 -6.26 10.42 -34.34
CA TYR A 167 -5.00 11.15 -34.32
C TYR A 167 -4.66 11.56 -35.74
#